data_4783672ced4f6bcfde7f21872b16dbca
#
_entry.id   4783672ced4f6bcfde7f21872b16dbca
#
_cell.length_a   1.000
_cell.length_b   1.000
_cell.length_c   1.000
_cell.angle_alpha   90.00
_cell.angle_beta   90.00
_cell.angle_gamma   90.00
#
_symmetry.space_group_name_H-M   'P 1'
#
loop_
_entity.id
_entity.type
_entity.pdbx_description
1 polymer ?
#
loop_
_entity_poly.entity_id
_entity_poly.type
_entity_poly.pdbx_seq_one_letter_code
_entity_poly.pdbx_strand_id
1 'polypeptide(L)'
;SKIDQIIKGEKIDQEKFFSKSFASTSFLMDDKLSSIDQFKENLNRFIKTDKKEIISLLSSSNLTGRGGAGFPAGMKWDFCSKTNSEKKYVVCNADEGDSGAFSDRYLLEDQPLKVLFAMMICGYAIGSDEGVLYIRGEYPKSIEAINGCINELKDKKLLGKDILGTKFSFDLN
;
A
#
# COMPACT_ATOMS: atom_id res chain seq x y z
N SER A 1 36.24 -9.30 2.15
CA SER A 1 34.78 -9.29 2.27
C SER A 1 34.21 -8.00 1.70
N LYS A 2 32.89 -7.93 1.43
CA LYS A 2 32.23 -6.67 0.98
C LYS A 2 32.37 -5.58 2.02
N ILE A 3 32.44 -5.94 3.30
CA ILE A 3 32.72 -5.01 4.40
C ILE A 3 34.11 -4.39 4.25
N ASP A 4 35.11 -5.16 3.82
CA ASP A 4 36.47 -4.65 3.59
C ASP A 4 36.50 -3.64 2.42
N GLN A 5 35.64 -3.83 1.39
CA GLN A 5 35.51 -2.90 0.28
C GLN A 5 34.89 -1.57 0.73
N ILE A 6 33.87 -1.62 1.61
CA ILE A 6 33.25 -0.41 2.22
C ILE A 6 34.30 0.34 3.05
N ILE A 7 35.05 -0.36 3.89
CA ILE A 7 36.10 0.23 4.74
C ILE A 7 37.20 0.88 3.89
N LYS A 8 37.49 0.36 2.70
CA LYS A 8 38.46 0.91 1.75
C LYS A 8 37.90 2.05 0.87
N GLY A 9 36.63 2.43 1.07
CA GLY A 9 35.99 3.49 0.28
C GLY A 9 35.69 3.13 -1.18
N GLU A 10 35.69 1.83 -1.50
CA GLU A 10 35.33 1.36 -2.84
C GLU A 10 33.84 1.54 -3.09
N LYS A 11 33.48 2.07 -4.27
CA LYS A 11 32.08 2.20 -4.67
C LYS A 11 31.44 0.82 -4.83
N ILE A 12 30.46 0.49 -4.00
CA ILE A 12 29.64 -0.69 -4.14
C ILE A 12 28.44 -0.35 -5.00
N ASP A 13 28.17 -1.17 -6.01
CA ASP A 13 26.95 -1.10 -6.80
C ASP A 13 25.75 -1.50 -5.90
N GLN A 14 25.12 -0.49 -5.32
CA GLN A 14 24.01 -0.68 -4.38
C GLN A 14 22.81 -1.35 -5.05
N GLU A 15 22.53 -1.07 -6.32
CA GLU A 15 21.42 -1.70 -7.05
C GLU A 15 21.61 -3.21 -7.18
N LYS A 16 22.84 -3.66 -7.42
CA LYS A 16 23.18 -5.08 -7.55
C LYS A 16 23.16 -5.83 -6.22
N PHE A 17 23.37 -5.11 -5.11
CA PHE A 17 23.35 -5.70 -3.78
C PHE A 17 21.92 -5.96 -3.29
N PHE A 18 21.00 -5.02 -3.53
CA PHE A 18 19.62 -5.13 -3.08
C PHE A 18 18.76 -6.01 -3.98
N SER A 19 18.99 -6.03 -5.29
CA SER A 19 18.12 -6.76 -6.24
C SER A 19 18.24 -8.28 -6.16
N LYS A 20 19.38 -8.84 -5.74
CA LYS A 20 19.62 -10.30 -5.78
C LYS A 20 19.25 -11.07 -4.52
N SER A 21 19.20 -10.45 -3.35
CA SER A 21 19.02 -11.19 -2.09
C SER A 21 17.56 -11.30 -1.63
N PHE A 22 16.65 -10.50 -2.15
CA PHE A 22 15.24 -10.44 -1.69
C PHE A 22 14.22 -10.97 -2.70
N ALA A 23 14.56 -11.07 -3.97
CA ALA A 23 13.63 -11.46 -5.03
C ALA A 23 13.19 -12.93 -5.00
N SER A 24 13.92 -13.80 -4.28
CA SER A 24 13.70 -15.26 -4.38
C SER A 24 12.85 -15.88 -3.28
N THR A 25 12.45 -15.14 -2.25
CA THR A 25 11.78 -15.73 -1.07
C THR A 25 10.69 -14.90 -0.41
N SER A 26 10.25 -13.78 -1.00
CA SER A 26 9.23 -12.93 -0.38
C SER A 26 7.84 -13.27 -0.90
N PHE A 27 7.01 -13.89 -0.08
CA PHE A 27 5.58 -14.10 -0.28
C PHE A 27 4.84 -12.81 -0.73
N LEU A 28 5.30 -11.65 -0.28
CA LEU A 28 4.73 -10.36 -0.68
C LEU A 28 4.98 -10.03 -2.15
N MET A 29 5.96 -10.68 -2.79
CA MET A 29 6.36 -10.42 -4.16
C MET A 29 5.73 -11.39 -5.18
N ASP A 30 5.24 -12.54 -4.73
CA ASP A 30 4.72 -13.59 -5.61
C ASP A 30 3.35 -13.23 -6.19
N ASP A 31 2.57 -12.41 -5.48
CA ASP A 31 1.25 -11.96 -5.91
C ASP A 31 1.29 -10.49 -6.31
N LYS A 32 1.89 -10.20 -7.46
CA LYS A 32 2.05 -8.84 -7.98
C LYS A 32 0.76 -8.33 -8.61
N LEU A 33 0.29 -7.19 -8.12
CA LEU A 33 -0.68 -6.38 -8.85
C LEU A 33 0.11 -5.50 -9.84
N SER A 34 0.37 -6.03 -11.04
CA SER A 34 1.38 -5.49 -11.95
C SER A 34 0.80 -4.66 -13.09
N SER A 35 -0.53 -4.55 -13.22
CA SER A 35 -1.16 -3.77 -14.28
C SER A 35 -2.42 -3.05 -13.81
N ILE A 36 -2.72 -1.95 -14.48
CA ILE A 36 -3.95 -1.18 -14.27
C ILE A 36 -5.20 -2.02 -14.62
N ASP A 37 -5.12 -2.92 -15.57
CA ASP A 37 -6.25 -3.77 -15.92
C ASP A 37 -6.57 -4.77 -14.80
N GLN A 38 -5.55 -5.41 -14.21
CA GLN A 38 -5.72 -6.23 -13.01
C GLN A 38 -6.24 -5.42 -11.82
N PHE A 39 -5.74 -4.21 -11.65
CA PHE A 39 -6.23 -3.29 -10.62
C PHE A 39 -7.73 -3.02 -10.79
N LYS A 40 -8.15 -2.66 -12.00
CA LYS A 40 -9.53 -2.38 -12.35
C LYS A 40 -10.44 -3.60 -12.13
N GLU A 41 -10.01 -4.76 -12.59
CA GLU A 41 -10.76 -6.01 -12.44
C GLU A 41 -10.97 -6.35 -10.95
N ASN A 42 -9.90 -6.34 -10.17
CA ASN A 42 -9.96 -6.61 -8.75
C ASN A 42 -10.81 -5.56 -8.01
N LEU A 43 -10.63 -4.28 -8.31
CA LEU A 43 -11.42 -3.21 -7.71
C LEU A 43 -12.91 -3.40 -8.00
N ASN A 44 -13.29 -3.70 -9.25
CA ASN A 44 -14.68 -3.95 -9.65
C ASN A 44 -15.31 -5.13 -8.90
N ARG A 45 -14.52 -6.14 -8.54
CA ARG A 45 -14.98 -7.26 -7.72
C ARG A 45 -15.21 -6.81 -6.27
N PHE A 46 -14.24 -6.10 -5.68
CA PHE A 46 -14.31 -5.70 -4.27
C PHE A 46 -15.42 -4.68 -3.99
N ILE A 47 -15.63 -3.69 -4.84
CA ILE A 47 -16.67 -2.67 -4.62
C ILE A 47 -18.11 -3.20 -4.80
N LYS A 48 -18.26 -4.43 -5.33
CA LYS A 48 -19.54 -5.15 -5.38
C LYS A 48 -19.76 -6.08 -4.17
N THR A 49 -18.71 -6.32 -3.40
CA THR A 49 -18.77 -7.12 -2.18
C THR A 49 -19.28 -6.26 -1.02
N ASP A 50 -20.10 -6.84 -0.15
CA ASP A 50 -20.59 -6.12 1.02
C ASP A 50 -19.40 -5.72 1.93
N LYS A 51 -19.45 -4.49 2.47
CA LYS A 51 -18.38 -3.94 3.30
C LYS A 51 -18.09 -4.79 4.54
N LYS A 52 -19.15 -5.34 5.16
CA LYS A 52 -19.01 -6.20 6.34
C LYS A 52 -18.37 -7.54 5.99
N GLU A 53 -18.67 -8.06 4.80
CA GLU A 53 -18.04 -9.27 4.28
C GLU A 53 -16.52 -9.06 4.09
N ILE A 54 -16.10 -7.94 3.53
CA ILE A 54 -14.67 -7.61 3.39
C ILE A 54 -13.99 -7.58 4.78
N ILE A 55 -14.60 -6.92 5.76
CA ILE A 55 -14.07 -6.86 7.13
C ILE A 55 -14.04 -8.27 7.78
N SER A 56 -15.04 -9.09 7.54
CA SER A 56 -15.09 -10.46 8.03
C SER A 56 -13.99 -11.33 7.41
N LEU A 57 -13.77 -11.23 6.09
CA LEU A 57 -12.67 -11.91 5.41
C LEU A 57 -11.32 -11.49 5.95
N LEU A 58 -11.12 -10.19 6.18
CA LEU A 58 -9.89 -9.67 6.77
C LEU A 58 -9.69 -10.20 8.20
N SER A 59 -10.76 -10.29 8.99
CA SER A 59 -10.70 -10.82 10.36
C SER A 59 -10.35 -12.30 10.37
N SER A 60 -10.96 -13.09 9.47
CA SER A 60 -10.69 -14.53 9.36
C SER A 60 -9.30 -14.87 8.82
N SER A 61 -8.67 -13.94 8.10
CA SER A 61 -7.29 -14.09 7.61
C SER A 61 -6.23 -13.98 8.71
N ASN A 62 -6.61 -13.56 9.92
CA ASN A 62 -5.71 -13.29 11.04
C ASN A 62 -4.58 -12.30 10.72
N LEU A 63 -4.79 -11.41 9.73
CA LEU A 63 -3.81 -10.38 9.41
C LEU A 63 -3.68 -9.41 10.59
N THR A 64 -2.44 -9.17 11.00
CA THR A 64 -2.12 -8.24 12.09
C THR A 64 -1.24 -7.10 11.59
N GLY A 65 -1.29 -5.98 12.31
CA GLY A 65 -0.38 -4.84 12.07
C GLY A 65 1.08 -5.24 12.25
N ARG A 66 1.95 -4.61 11.48
CA ARG A 66 3.41 -4.86 11.48
C ARG A 66 4.21 -3.76 12.16
N GLY A 67 3.56 -2.76 12.73
CA GLY A 67 4.20 -1.67 13.47
C GLY A 67 4.55 -2.00 14.94
N GLY A 68 4.74 -3.26 15.28
CA GLY A 68 5.18 -3.74 16.60
C GLY A 68 4.05 -4.28 17.50
N ALA A 69 2.89 -3.65 17.57
CA ALA A 69 1.80 -4.04 18.47
C ALA A 69 1.04 -5.32 18.03
N GLY A 70 1.16 -5.74 16.77
CA GLY A 70 0.48 -6.93 16.27
C GLY A 70 -1.06 -6.86 16.33
N PHE A 71 -1.65 -5.67 16.33
CA PHE A 71 -3.10 -5.50 16.47
C PHE A 71 -3.84 -6.10 15.25
N PRO A 72 -4.94 -6.87 15.47
CA PRO A 72 -5.70 -7.48 14.38
C PRO A 72 -6.28 -6.43 13.42
N ALA A 73 -5.92 -6.51 12.14
CA ALA A 73 -6.32 -5.53 11.13
C ALA A 73 -7.84 -5.48 10.92
N GLY A 74 -8.49 -6.66 10.92
CA GLY A 74 -9.95 -6.75 10.77
C GLY A 74 -10.70 -6.07 11.91
N MET A 75 -10.23 -6.20 13.16
CA MET A 75 -10.82 -5.49 14.30
C MET A 75 -10.66 -3.98 14.18
N LYS A 76 -9.48 -3.51 13.72
CA LYS A 76 -9.25 -2.08 13.50
C LYS A 76 -10.22 -1.51 12.46
N TRP A 77 -10.41 -2.21 11.34
CA TRP A 77 -11.34 -1.77 10.31
C TRP A 77 -12.79 -1.80 10.79
N ASP A 78 -13.17 -2.84 11.55
CA ASP A 78 -14.52 -2.96 12.13
C ASP A 78 -14.82 -1.78 13.08
N PHE A 79 -13.92 -1.46 14.00
CA PHE A 79 -14.07 -0.31 14.89
C PHE A 79 -14.19 1.00 14.11
N CYS A 80 -13.30 1.22 13.14
CA CYS A 80 -13.35 2.43 12.33
C CYS A 80 -14.64 2.52 11.52
N SER A 81 -15.13 1.39 10.96
CA SER A 81 -16.37 1.36 10.18
C SER A 81 -17.58 1.79 11.00
N LYS A 82 -17.63 1.39 12.27
CA LYS A 82 -18.72 1.68 13.21
C LYS A 82 -18.64 3.06 13.86
N THR A 83 -17.50 3.73 13.78
CA THR A 83 -17.34 5.07 14.35
C THR A 83 -18.24 6.04 13.61
N ASN A 84 -19.07 6.79 14.36
CA ASN A 84 -19.87 7.88 13.82
C ASN A 84 -19.00 9.13 13.71
N SER A 85 -18.56 9.46 12.51
CA SER A 85 -17.71 10.62 12.21
C SER A 85 -18.09 11.17 10.85
N GLU A 86 -18.10 12.49 10.71
CA GLU A 86 -18.37 13.19 9.44
C GLU A 86 -17.29 12.88 8.39
N LYS A 87 -16.04 12.67 8.83
CA LYS A 87 -14.91 12.38 7.96
C LYS A 87 -14.07 11.25 8.53
N LYS A 88 -13.63 10.35 7.66
CA LYS A 88 -12.68 9.27 7.95
C LYS A 88 -11.55 9.33 6.95
N TYR A 89 -10.35 8.94 7.38
CA TYR A 89 -9.16 8.93 6.55
C TYR A 89 -8.50 7.56 6.59
N VAL A 90 -7.91 7.17 5.46
CA VAL A 90 -6.97 6.06 5.39
C VAL A 90 -5.56 6.63 5.34
N VAL A 91 -4.77 6.40 6.37
CA VAL A 91 -3.37 6.85 6.41
C VAL A 91 -2.44 5.67 6.21
N CYS A 92 -1.67 5.71 5.12
CA CYS A 92 -0.54 4.82 4.91
C CYS A 92 0.69 5.47 5.54
N ASN A 93 1.06 4.99 6.72
CA ASN A 93 2.31 5.41 7.34
C ASN A 93 3.47 4.64 6.74
N ALA A 94 4.23 5.30 5.90
CA ALA A 94 5.45 4.82 5.26
C ALA A 94 6.67 5.70 5.64
N ASP A 95 6.67 6.21 6.87
CA ASP A 95 7.81 6.87 7.49
C ASP A 95 8.70 5.84 8.17
N GLU A 96 9.45 5.10 7.36
CA GLU A 96 10.33 4.01 7.79
C GLU A 96 11.63 4.57 8.39
N GLY A 97 11.57 4.96 9.68
CA GLY A 97 12.64 5.67 10.37
C GLY A 97 13.77 4.80 10.93
N ASP A 98 13.58 3.48 11.04
CA ASP A 98 14.55 2.57 11.63
C ASP A 98 15.79 2.40 10.75
N SER A 99 16.98 2.50 11.35
CA SER A 99 18.24 2.31 10.63
C SER A 99 18.34 0.91 10.03
N GLY A 100 18.53 0.84 8.70
CA GLY A 100 18.64 -0.42 7.96
C GLY A 100 17.30 -1.05 7.58
N ALA A 101 16.15 -0.51 8.00
CA ALA A 101 14.84 -0.89 7.48
C ALA A 101 14.64 -0.32 6.07
N PHE A 102 14.04 -1.12 5.18
CA PHE A 102 13.76 -0.76 3.79
C PHE A 102 12.56 -1.53 3.20
N SER A 103 11.77 -2.17 4.03
CA SER A 103 10.62 -2.97 3.59
C SER A 103 9.52 -2.09 2.99
N ASP A 104 9.24 -0.94 3.60
CA ASP A 104 8.23 -0.01 3.12
C ASP A 104 8.68 0.64 1.81
N ARG A 105 9.93 1.09 1.77
CA ARG A 105 10.54 1.61 0.54
C ARG A 105 10.41 0.62 -0.61
N TYR A 106 10.73 -0.65 -0.36
CA TYR A 106 10.66 -1.69 -1.36
C TYR A 106 9.23 -1.91 -1.89
N LEU A 107 8.23 -1.92 -1.01
CA LEU A 107 6.83 -2.03 -1.40
C LEU A 107 6.37 -0.83 -2.23
N LEU A 108 6.76 0.37 -1.85
CA LEU A 108 6.39 1.60 -2.55
C LEU A 108 7.03 1.70 -3.94
N GLU A 109 8.28 1.25 -4.11
CA GLU A 109 9.00 1.31 -5.38
C GLU A 109 8.61 0.15 -6.32
N ASP A 110 8.44 -1.07 -5.80
CA ASP A 110 8.23 -2.29 -6.60
C ASP A 110 6.76 -2.68 -6.77
N GLN A 111 5.90 -2.30 -5.81
CA GLN A 111 4.48 -2.65 -5.80
C GLN A 111 3.55 -1.49 -5.44
N PRO A 112 3.76 -0.30 -6.02
CA PRO A 112 2.95 0.87 -5.67
C PRO A 112 1.45 0.64 -5.88
N LEU A 113 1.05 -0.02 -6.97
CA LEU A 113 -0.36 -0.34 -7.24
C LEU A 113 -1.00 -1.22 -6.16
N LYS A 114 -0.24 -2.13 -5.56
CA LYS A 114 -0.73 -3.00 -4.47
C LYS A 114 -1.00 -2.19 -3.20
N VAL A 115 -0.12 -1.25 -2.89
CA VAL A 115 -0.29 -0.34 -1.75
C VAL A 115 -1.53 0.53 -1.94
N LEU A 116 -1.65 1.19 -3.11
CA LEU A 116 -2.80 2.05 -3.43
C LEU A 116 -4.11 1.26 -3.45
N PHE A 117 -4.10 0.03 -3.99
CA PHE A 117 -5.25 -0.86 -3.97
C PHE A 117 -5.71 -1.18 -2.55
N ALA A 118 -4.79 -1.55 -1.66
CA ALA A 118 -5.10 -1.84 -0.26
C ALA A 118 -5.70 -0.62 0.46
N MET A 119 -5.20 0.60 0.19
CA MET A 119 -5.77 1.83 0.73
C MET A 119 -7.19 2.07 0.25
N MET A 120 -7.46 1.84 -1.04
CA MET A 120 -8.80 2.00 -1.61
C MET A 120 -9.80 0.99 -1.03
N ILE A 121 -9.42 -0.27 -0.88
CA ILE A 121 -10.27 -1.29 -0.27
C ILE A 121 -10.53 -0.98 1.21
N CYS A 122 -9.53 -0.50 1.93
CA CYS A 122 -9.70 0.00 3.29
C CYS A 122 -10.73 1.15 3.33
N GLY A 123 -10.55 2.17 2.47
CA GLY A 123 -11.47 3.30 2.35
C GLY A 123 -12.90 2.87 2.07
N TYR A 124 -13.08 1.98 1.10
CA TYR A 124 -14.38 1.41 0.79
C TYR A 124 -15.01 0.71 2.01
N ALA A 125 -14.27 -0.16 2.67
CA ALA A 125 -14.78 -0.97 3.79
C ALA A 125 -15.16 -0.12 5.01
N ILE A 126 -14.35 0.90 5.37
CA ILE A 126 -14.60 1.76 6.53
C ILE A 126 -15.49 2.97 6.25
N GLY A 127 -15.78 3.24 4.96
CA GLY A 127 -16.56 4.41 4.55
C GLY A 127 -15.75 5.71 4.55
N SER A 128 -14.49 5.65 4.13
CA SER A 128 -13.63 6.81 3.87
C SER A 128 -13.59 7.12 2.38
N ASP A 129 -13.53 8.40 2.05
CA ASP A 129 -13.37 8.92 0.68
C ASP A 129 -11.99 9.54 0.44
N GLU A 130 -11.09 9.47 1.43
CA GLU A 130 -9.78 10.10 1.36
C GLU A 130 -8.68 9.25 1.99
N GLY A 131 -7.56 9.15 1.30
CA GLY A 131 -6.36 8.51 1.79
C GLY A 131 -5.14 9.44 1.73
N VAL A 132 -4.25 9.27 2.69
CA VAL A 132 -2.99 10.03 2.79
C VAL A 132 -1.83 9.06 2.85
N LEU A 133 -0.82 9.28 1.99
CA LEU A 133 0.45 8.57 2.06
C LEU A 133 1.48 9.46 2.78
N TYR A 134 1.93 9.00 3.93
CA TYR A 134 2.97 9.68 4.69
C TYR A 134 4.31 8.98 4.42
N ILE A 135 5.05 9.52 3.45
CA ILE A 135 6.33 8.97 2.98
C ILE A 135 7.44 9.93 3.37
N ARG A 136 8.52 9.42 3.92
CA ARG A 136 9.67 10.25 4.29
C ARG A 136 10.35 10.87 3.07
N GLY A 137 10.82 12.12 3.24
CA GLY A 137 11.44 12.91 2.15
C GLY A 137 12.72 12.31 1.58
N GLU A 138 13.38 11.40 2.30
CA GLU A 138 14.58 10.69 1.87
C GLU A 138 14.30 9.58 0.85
N TYR A 139 13.03 9.31 0.52
CA TYR A 139 12.62 8.30 -0.46
C TYR A 139 12.05 8.91 -1.75
N PRO A 140 12.83 9.73 -2.51
CA PRO A 140 12.32 10.41 -3.70
C PRO A 140 11.82 9.43 -4.79
N LYS A 141 12.45 8.27 -4.95
CA LYS A 141 12.01 7.25 -5.91
C LYS A 141 10.66 6.64 -5.53
N SER A 142 10.41 6.41 -4.24
CA SER A 142 9.11 5.93 -3.76
C SER A 142 8.01 6.95 -4.01
N ILE A 143 8.30 8.24 -3.77
CA ILE A 143 7.38 9.35 -4.03
C ILE A 143 7.06 9.44 -5.53
N GLU A 144 8.07 9.33 -6.40
CA GLU A 144 7.90 9.34 -7.86
C GLU A 144 7.05 8.15 -8.33
N ALA A 145 7.33 6.93 -7.87
CA ALA A 145 6.59 5.73 -8.24
C ALA A 145 5.12 5.81 -7.82
N ILE A 146 4.85 6.23 -6.59
CA ILE A 146 3.49 6.40 -6.08
C ILE A 146 2.74 7.49 -6.85
N ASN A 147 3.34 8.65 -7.07
CA ASN A 147 2.70 9.73 -7.82
C ASN A 147 2.42 9.34 -9.27
N GLY A 148 3.32 8.60 -9.92
CA GLY A 148 3.11 8.06 -11.25
C GLY A 148 1.87 7.18 -11.31
N CYS A 149 1.73 6.24 -10.37
CA CYS A 149 0.55 5.38 -10.28
C CYS A 149 -0.73 6.14 -9.93
N ILE A 150 -0.69 7.11 -9.02
CA ILE A 150 -1.85 7.95 -8.69
C ILE A 150 -2.35 8.69 -9.92
N ASN A 151 -1.44 9.31 -10.70
CA ASN A 151 -1.81 10.02 -11.92
C ASN A 151 -2.43 9.08 -12.95
N GLU A 152 -1.85 7.90 -13.17
CA GLU A 152 -2.40 6.91 -14.09
C GLU A 152 -3.79 6.42 -13.66
N LEU A 153 -4.00 6.17 -12.37
CA LEU A 153 -5.31 5.79 -11.83
C LEU A 153 -6.34 6.91 -11.98
N LYS A 154 -5.95 8.18 -11.79
CA LYS A 154 -6.82 9.35 -12.03
C LYS A 154 -7.20 9.47 -13.51
N ASP A 155 -6.25 9.33 -14.43
CA ASP A 155 -6.48 9.37 -15.87
C ASP A 155 -7.44 8.25 -16.34
N LYS A 156 -7.35 7.07 -15.73
CA LYS A 156 -8.26 5.95 -15.98
C LYS A 156 -9.58 6.01 -15.21
N LYS A 157 -9.83 7.07 -14.43
CA LYS A 157 -11.02 7.24 -13.57
C LYS A 157 -11.22 6.08 -12.57
N LEU A 158 -10.10 5.52 -12.11
CA LEU A 158 -10.06 4.49 -11.06
C LEU A 158 -9.77 5.11 -9.69
N LEU A 159 -9.54 6.42 -9.63
CA LEU A 159 -9.37 7.24 -8.44
C LEU A 159 -10.15 8.54 -8.62
N GLY A 160 -10.68 9.12 -7.54
CA GLY A 160 -11.49 10.31 -7.54
C GLY A 160 -12.98 10.03 -7.27
N LYS A 161 -13.89 10.64 -8.04
CA LYS A 161 -15.34 10.55 -7.83
C LYS A 161 -15.97 9.43 -8.65
N ASP A 162 -17.02 8.81 -8.08
CA ASP A 162 -17.91 7.84 -8.75
C ASP A 162 -17.17 6.72 -9.48
N ILE A 163 -16.20 6.14 -8.79
CA ILE A 163 -15.28 5.13 -9.34
C ILE A 163 -16.06 3.96 -9.95
N LEU A 164 -15.72 3.59 -11.19
CA LEU A 164 -16.39 2.54 -11.98
C LEU A 164 -17.92 2.75 -12.10
N GLY A 165 -18.40 4.00 -12.05
CA GLY A 165 -19.82 4.32 -12.13
C GLY A 165 -20.63 3.98 -10.88
N THR A 166 -19.97 3.75 -9.75
CA THR A 166 -20.60 3.51 -8.45
C THR A 166 -20.66 4.79 -7.62
N LYS A 167 -21.27 4.72 -6.44
CA LYS A 167 -21.24 5.82 -5.45
C LYS A 167 -19.94 5.89 -4.65
N PHE A 168 -19.01 4.98 -4.91
CA PHE A 168 -17.72 4.99 -4.23
C PHE A 168 -16.81 6.06 -4.83
N SER A 169 -16.34 6.95 -3.98
CA SER A 169 -15.36 7.97 -4.31
C SER A 169 -14.19 7.82 -3.35
N PHE A 170 -12.98 7.93 -3.85
CA PHE A 170 -11.78 7.88 -3.02
C PHE A 170 -10.65 8.61 -3.73
N ASP A 171 -10.01 9.56 -3.03
CA ASP A 171 -8.84 10.27 -3.54
C ASP A 171 -7.62 10.08 -2.64
N LEU A 172 -6.44 10.29 -3.19
CA LEU A 172 -5.14 10.10 -2.54
C LEU A 172 -4.30 11.36 -2.63
N ASN A 173 -3.72 11.72 -1.48
CA ASN A 173 -2.82 12.86 -1.29
C ASN A 173 -1.51 12.42 -0.62
#